data_c5dde8fef353c350b6f00ae1d31e7580
#
_entry.id   c5dde8fef353c350b6f00ae1d31e7580
#
_cell.length_a   1.000
_cell.length_b   1.000
_cell.length_c   1.000
_cell.angle_alpha   90.00
_cell.angle_beta   90.00
_cell.angle_gamma   90.00
#
_symmetry.space_group_name_H-M   'P 1'
#
loop_
_entity.id
_entity.type
_entity.pdbx_description
1 polymer ?
#
loop_
_entity_poly.entity_id
_entity_poly.type
_entity_poly.pdbx_seq_one_letter_code
_entity_poly.pdbx_strand_id
1 'polypeptide(L)'
;VRLQQQGIPFIILEKNADIGGTWFENTYPGCQVDSANHLYNYIFAQNTQWPNHFSGRKELFKYFDGIVDEHGLREHVRLNCPVKRADYDEATGHWTLTVEQDGRQEYLVANAVISAVGQLNIPKYPEVEGVGRFAGVSFHSARWEHEHDLTGKRVAVIGTGCSAVQFIPEIATDCAELTIFQRSPPWLLPVEEYHAPMAEQELWLLRELPFYARWYRFFLFRTKAVDGELPLMCVDPNWRGPANTVSEGSQMLRDALIESLAEQLPDDPELLAQLIPAYPPGGKRPVLDDGAYISALKRDNVSLISSPIDRIVEQGIVTADGTLHEFDVLIYGTG
;
A
#
# COMPACT_ATOMS: atom_id res chain seq x y z
N VAL A 1 -17.55 -8.53 16.29
CA VAL A 1 -17.80 -7.80 17.55
C VAL A 1 -19.22 -7.23 17.59
N ARG A 2 -19.63 -6.32 16.68
CA ARG A 2 -20.94 -5.65 16.78
C ARG A 2 -22.12 -6.62 16.61
N LEU A 3 -22.06 -7.54 15.66
CA LEU A 3 -23.09 -8.56 15.48
C LEU A 3 -23.20 -9.48 16.71
N GLN A 4 -22.06 -9.89 17.25
CA GLN A 4 -21.97 -10.69 18.47
C GLN A 4 -22.62 -9.97 19.66
N GLN A 5 -22.31 -8.67 19.87
CA GLN A 5 -22.92 -7.85 20.92
C GLN A 5 -24.45 -7.73 20.81
N GLN A 6 -24.99 -7.83 19.60
CA GLN A 6 -26.42 -7.81 19.33
C GLN A 6 -27.07 -9.19 19.31
N GLY A 7 -26.31 -10.26 19.58
CA GLY A 7 -26.82 -11.64 19.53
C GLY A 7 -27.22 -12.11 18.13
N ILE A 8 -26.72 -11.46 17.08
CA ILE A 8 -27.00 -11.84 15.69
C ILE A 8 -26.03 -12.95 15.29
N PRO A 9 -26.50 -14.14 14.89
CA PRO A 9 -25.62 -15.20 14.42
C PRO A 9 -24.95 -14.81 13.11
N PHE A 10 -23.64 -15.09 13.00
CA PHE A 10 -22.86 -14.77 11.80
C PHE A 10 -21.72 -15.77 11.61
N ILE A 11 -21.23 -15.81 10.39
CA ILE A 11 -19.98 -16.49 10.01
C ILE A 11 -19.13 -15.53 9.18
N ILE A 12 -17.83 -15.62 9.33
CA ILE A 12 -16.83 -14.87 8.54
C ILE A 12 -16.17 -15.87 7.59
N LEU A 13 -16.20 -15.58 6.30
CA LEU A 13 -15.58 -16.40 5.27
C LEU A 13 -14.31 -15.70 4.80
N GLU A 14 -13.16 -16.32 5.02
CA GLU A 14 -11.86 -15.81 4.64
C GLU A 14 -11.21 -16.75 3.61
N LYS A 15 -10.78 -16.19 2.48
CA LYS A 15 -10.15 -16.97 1.40
C LYS A 15 -8.74 -17.47 1.78
N ASN A 16 -8.05 -16.74 2.65
CA ASN A 16 -6.68 -17.02 3.05
C ASN A 16 -6.61 -18.07 4.17
N ALA A 17 -5.39 -18.52 4.43
CA ALA A 17 -5.09 -19.46 5.52
C ALA A 17 -5.11 -18.81 6.91
N ASP A 18 -5.18 -17.47 6.97
CA ASP A 18 -5.34 -16.72 8.22
C ASP A 18 -6.08 -15.40 7.96
N ILE A 19 -6.47 -14.75 9.05
CA ILE A 19 -7.10 -13.42 9.04
C ILE A 19 -6.05 -12.34 8.72
N GLY A 20 -6.49 -11.09 8.58
CA GLY A 20 -5.60 -9.93 8.46
C GLY A 20 -5.59 -9.28 7.08
N GLY A 21 -6.10 -9.96 6.03
CA GLY A 21 -6.24 -9.40 4.68
C GLY A 21 -4.94 -8.80 4.15
N THR A 22 -4.89 -7.49 3.94
CA THR A 22 -3.69 -6.76 3.46
C THR A 22 -2.43 -7.10 4.27
N TRP A 23 -2.53 -7.20 5.60
CA TRP A 23 -1.39 -7.42 6.49
C TRP A 23 -0.99 -8.90 6.61
N PHE A 24 -1.84 -9.80 6.15
CA PHE A 24 -1.51 -11.19 5.93
C PHE A 24 -0.86 -11.40 4.56
N GLU A 25 -1.45 -10.84 3.50
CA GLU A 25 -1.05 -11.09 2.11
C GLU A 25 0.24 -10.36 1.70
N ASN A 26 0.42 -9.10 2.13
CA ASN A 26 1.57 -8.30 1.73
C ASN A 26 2.73 -8.51 2.69
N THR A 27 3.73 -9.25 2.22
CA THR A 27 4.91 -9.66 3.01
C THR A 27 6.22 -9.08 2.50
N TYR A 28 6.17 -8.19 1.50
CA TYR A 28 7.36 -7.56 0.93
C TYR A 28 8.16 -6.78 2.00
N PRO A 29 9.50 -6.65 1.84
CA PRO A 29 10.34 -5.87 2.74
C PRO A 29 9.85 -4.42 2.85
N GLY A 30 9.92 -3.83 4.04
CA GLY A 30 9.44 -2.47 4.28
C GLY A 30 7.92 -2.29 4.24
N CYS A 31 7.13 -3.37 4.18
CA CYS A 31 5.66 -3.28 4.18
C CYS A 31 5.13 -2.61 5.44
N GLN A 32 4.52 -1.42 5.28
CA GLN A 32 4.17 -0.51 6.36
C GLN A 32 2.86 0.24 6.04
N VAL A 33 2.14 0.67 7.07
CA VAL A 33 0.96 1.51 6.91
C VAL A 33 1.34 2.93 6.49
N ASP A 34 0.48 3.53 5.66
CA ASP A 34 0.60 4.92 5.21
C ASP A 34 -0.38 5.88 5.91
N SER A 35 -0.86 5.48 7.07
CA SER A 35 -1.71 6.28 7.97
C SER A 35 -1.18 6.13 9.39
N ALA A 36 -1.13 7.23 10.15
CA ALA A 36 -0.68 7.15 11.53
C ALA A 36 -1.47 6.09 12.32
N ASN A 37 -0.77 5.26 13.07
CA ASN A 37 -1.34 4.09 13.76
C ASN A 37 -2.57 4.42 14.61
N HIS A 38 -2.54 5.56 15.31
CA HIS A 38 -3.65 5.98 16.16
C HIS A 38 -4.91 6.38 15.37
N LEU A 39 -4.81 6.64 14.06
CA LEU A 39 -5.95 6.76 13.15
C LEU A 39 -6.38 5.40 12.60
N TYR A 40 -5.43 4.48 12.40
CA TYR A 40 -5.66 3.17 11.83
C TYR A 40 -6.22 2.14 12.83
N ASN A 41 -6.39 2.52 14.06
CA ASN A 41 -7.04 1.74 15.12
C ASN A 41 -8.56 1.68 14.97
N TYR A 42 -9.17 0.57 15.35
CA TYR A 42 -10.60 0.54 15.64
C TYR A 42 -10.96 1.43 16.82
N ILE A 43 -12.09 2.15 16.75
CA ILE A 43 -12.55 3.03 17.83
C ILE A 43 -12.80 2.25 19.14
N PHE A 44 -13.25 1.01 19.03
CA PHE A 44 -13.58 0.14 20.16
C PHE A 44 -12.38 -0.67 20.69
N ALA A 45 -11.25 -0.69 19.98
CA ALA A 45 -10.06 -1.45 20.33
C ALA A 45 -8.80 -0.63 20.03
N GLN A 46 -8.62 0.47 20.77
CA GLN A 46 -7.46 1.35 20.55
C GLN A 46 -6.20 0.77 21.20
N ASN A 47 -5.15 0.63 20.40
CA ASN A 47 -3.81 0.34 20.90
C ASN A 47 -3.05 1.66 21.13
N THR A 48 -2.53 1.85 22.35
CA THR A 48 -1.71 3.01 22.73
C THR A 48 -0.23 2.70 22.83
N GLN A 49 0.17 1.48 22.46
CA GLN A 49 1.54 0.96 22.62
C GLN A 49 2.15 0.57 21.27
N TRP A 50 1.91 1.39 20.26
CA TRP A 50 2.57 1.21 18.97
C TRP A 50 4.05 1.55 19.10
N PRO A 51 4.98 0.70 18.59
CA PRO A 51 6.41 1.00 18.66
C PRO A 51 6.84 2.18 17.81
N ASN A 52 6.10 2.45 16.72
CA ASN A 52 6.39 3.50 15.74
C ASN A 52 5.15 4.36 15.49
N HIS A 53 5.32 5.54 14.89
CA HIS A 53 4.20 6.38 14.44
C HIS A 53 3.40 5.70 13.31
N PHE A 54 4.11 5.00 12.42
CA PHE A 54 3.57 4.17 11.35
C PHE A 54 4.15 2.77 11.53
N SER A 55 3.32 1.78 11.74
CA SER A 55 3.80 0.43 12.03
C SER A 55 3.97 -0.41 10.78
N GLY A 56 4.93 -1.29 10.86
CA GLY A 56 5.13 -2.33 9.87
C GLY A 56 4.04 -3.41 9.92
N ARG A 57 4.04 -4.23 8.91
CA ARG A 57 3.08 -5.33 8.71
C ARG A 57 2.91 -6.22 9.95
N LYS A 58 4.03 -6.59 10.60
CA LYS A 58 4.00 -7.55 11.73
C LYS A 58 3.20 -7.03 12.92
N GLU A 59 3.37 -5.77 13.28
CA GLU A 59 2.68 -5.11 14.37
C GLU A 59 1.19 -4.95 14.07
N LEU A 60 0.86 -4.61 12.82
CA LEU A 60 -0.52 -4.47 12.38
C LEU A 60 -1.24 -5.82 12.35
N PHE A 61 -0.59 -6.86 11.82
CA PHE A 61 -1.14 -8.21 11.86
C PHE A 61 -1.42 -8.65 13.31
N LYS A 62 -0.44 -8.48 14.20
CA LYS A 62 -0.59 -8.78 15.63
C LYS A 62 -1.73 -8.01 16.29
N TYR A 63 -1.95 -6.76 15.91
CA TYR A 63 -3.07 -5.96 16.42
C TYR A 63 -4.41 -6.56 16.00
N PHE A 64 -4.61 -6.89 14.71
CA PHE A 64 -5.85 -7.49 14.24
C PHE A 64 -6.08 -8.90 14.79
N ASP A 65 -5.04 -9.70 14.86
CA ASP A 65 -5.05 -11.03 15.43
C ASP A 65 -5.46 -11.00 16.90
N GLY A 66 -4.88 -10.09 17.69
CA GLY A 66 -5.25 -9.87 19.08
C GLY A 66 -6.72 -9.48 19.27
N ILE A 67 -7.30 -8.68 18.39
CA ILE A 67 -8.72 -8.33 18.43
C ILE A 67 -9.61 -9.56 18.20
N VAL A 68 -9.23 -10.41 17.26
CA VAL A 68 -9.98 -11.65 16.98
C VAL A 68 -9.99 -12.56 18.20
N ASP A 69 -8.85 -12.68 18.87
CA ASP A 69 -8.71 -13.51 20.11
C ASP A 69 -9.44 -12.89 21.29
N GLU A 70 -9.24 -11.61 21.58
CA GLU A 70 -9.85 -10.89 22.70
C GLU A 70 -11.39 -10.95 22.66
N HIS A 71 -11.95 -10.92 21.46
CA HIS A 71 -13.40 -10.96 21.27
C HIS A 71 -13.94 -12.35 20.96
N GLY A 72 -13.14 -13.42 21.00
CA GLY A 72 -13.57 -14.79 20.75
C GLY A 72 -14.14 -14.98 19.34
N LEU A 73 -13.58 -14.31 18.33
CA LEU A 73 -14.13 -14.34 16.97
C LEU A 73 -13.63 -15.52 16.14
N ARG A 74 -12.57 -16.23 16.56
CA ARG A 74 -11.99 -17.34 15.77
C ARG A 74 -12.98 -18.45 15.47
N GLU A 75 -13.87 -18.77 16.39
CA GLU A 75 -14.90 -19.80 16.19
C GLU A 75 -15.93 -19.45 15.10
N HIS A 76 -16.02 -18.15 14.74
CA HIS A 76 -16.88 -17.67 13.69
C HIS A 76 -16.18 -17.55 12.33
N VAL A 77 -14.86 -17.80 12.25
CA VAL A 77 -14.07 -17.65 11.01
C VAL A 77 -13.87 -19.02 10.35
N ARG A 78 -14.22 -19.10 9.07
CA ARG A 78 -13.86 -20.21 8.18
C ARG A 78 -12.73 -19.73 7.27
N LEU A 79 -11.52 -20.22 7.51
CA LEU A 79 -10.32 -19.97 6.71
C LEU A 79 -10.28 -20.87 5.47
N ASN A 80 -9.46 -20.53 4.48
CA ASN A 80 -9.35 -21.24 3.20
C ASN A 80 -10.71 -21.44 2.52
N CYS A 81 -11.62 -20.48 2.68
CA CYS A 81 -12.99 -20.55 2.23
C CYS A 81 -13.38 -19.38 1.30
N PRO A 82 -12.83 -19.35 0.06
CA PRO A 82 -13.16 -18.30 -0.89
C PRO A 82 -14.63 -18.37 -1.33
N VAL A 83 -15.29 -17.22 -1.30
CA VAL A 83 -16.62 -17.05 -1.89
C VAL A 83 -16.47 -16.85 -3.38
N LYS A 84 -17.00 -17.76 -4.18
CA LYS A 84 -16.93 -17.70 -5.66
C LYS A 84 -18.09 -16.91 -6.25
N ARG A 85 -19.26 -16.97 -5.60
CA ARG A 85 -20.48 -16.32 -6.08
C ARG A 85 -21.44 -16.04 -4.92
N ALA A 86 -22.21 -14.97 -5.05
CA ALA A 86 -23.29 -14.61 -4.14
C ALA A 86 -24.52 -14.21 -4.97
N ASP A 87 -25.61 -14.93 -4.83
CA ASP A 87 -26.86 -14.71 -5.54
C ASP A 87 -27.96 -14.34 -4.55
N TYR A 88 -28.67 -13.25 -4.83
CA TYR A 88 -29.85 -12.85 -4.06
C TYR A 88 -31.12 -13.32 -4.75
N ASP A 89 -31.96 -13.98 -4.00
CA ASP A 89 -33.32 -14.40 -4.45
C ASP A 89 -34.36 -13.43 -3.88
N GLU A 90 -34.97 -12.63 -4.75
CA GLU A 90 -35.98 -11.66 -4.36
C GLU A 90 -37.29 -12.33 -3.87
N ALA A 91 -37.58 -13.54 -4.30
CA ALA A 91 -38.79 -14.23 -3.90
C ALA A 91 -38.72 -14.74 -2.45
N THR A 92 -37.56 -15.19 -2.01
CA THR A 92 -37.34 -15.69 -0.65
C THR A 92 -36.70 -14.67 0.27
N GLY A 93 -36.09 -13.61 -0.26
CA GLY A 93 -35.32 -12.61 0.50
C GLY A 93 -34.01 -13.14 1.06
N HIS A 94 -33.43 -14.18 0.45
CA HIS A 94 -32.22 -14.83 0.92
C HIS A 94 -31.08 -14.72 -0.07
N TRP A 95 -29.86 -14.74 0.48
CA TRP A 95 -28.62 -14.89 -0.28
C TRP A 95 -28.21 -16.36 -0.31
N THR A 96 -27.79 -16.84 -1.47
CA THR A 96 -27.08 -18.11 -1.63
C THR A 96 -25.64 -17.84 -2.00
N LEU A 97 -24.72 -18.23 -1.13
CA LEU A 97 -23.28 -18.12 -1.36
C LEU A 97 -22.73 -19.44 -1.85
N THR A 98 -22.02 -19.41 -2.97
CA THR A 98 -21.20 -20.54 -3.43
C THR A 98 -19.79 -20.36 -2.90
N VAL A 99 -19.35 -21.26 -2.04
CA VAL A 99 -18.03 -21.24 -1.41
C VAL A 99 -17.25 -22.50 -1.80
N GLU A 100 -15.94 -22.41 -1.71
CA GLU A 100 -15.04 -23.55 -1.89
C GLU A 100 -14.34 -23.83 -0.56
N GLN A 101 -14.37 -25.09 -0.12
CA GLN A 101 -13.69 -25.53 1.09
C GLN A 101 -13.04 -26.89 0.82
N ASP A 102 -11.73 -27.01 1.05
CA ASP A 102 -10.98 -28.24 0.83
C ASP A 102 -11.18 -28.87 -0.58
N GLY A 103 -11.24 -28.00 -1.60
CA GLY A 103 -11.47 -28.40 -2.99
C GLY A 103 -12.92 -28.87 -3.29
N ARG A 104 -13.84 -28.68 -2.36
CA ARG A 104 -15.27 -28.98 -2.53
C ARG A 104 -16.10 -27.70 -2.53
N GLN A 105 -17.10 -27.71 -3.39
CA GLN A 105 -18.08 -26.62 -3.46
C GLN A 105 -19.19 -26.86 -2.43
N GLU A 106 -19.50 -25.82 -1.64
CA GLU A 106 -20.61 -25.77 -0.70
C GLU A 106 -21.54 -24.60 -1.00
N TYR A 107 -22.78 -24.69 -0.55
CA TYR A 107 -23.78 -23.63 -0.63
C TYR A 107 -24.18 -23.21 0.78
N LEU A 108 -24.10 -21.92 1.06
CA LEU A 108 -24.53 -21.33 2.33
C LEU A 108 -25.67 -20.36 2.06
N VAL A 109 -26.71 -20.42 2.89
CA VAL A 109 -27.87 -19.51 2.80
C VAL A 109 -27.80 -18.51 3.95
N ALA A 110 -27.99 -17.22 3.65
CA ALA A 110 -27.98 -16.16 4.63
C ALA A 110 -29.05 -15.10 4.34
N ASN A 111 -29.54 -14.44 5.40
CA ASN A 111 -30.49 -13.32 5.28
C ASN A 111 -29.79 -12.04 4.80
N ALA A 112 -28.52 -11.88 5.13
CA ALA A 112 -27.70 -10.72 4.73
C ALA A 112 -26.26 -11.12 4.47
N VAL A 113 -25.63 -10.43 3.52
CA VAL A 113 -24.19 -10.57 3.20
C VAL A 113 -23.53 -9.22 3.39
N ILE A 114 -22.48 -9.20 4.20
CA ILE A 114 -21.62 -8.03 4.37
C ILE A 114 -20.34 -8.27 3.58
N SER A 115 -20.16 -7.53 2.48
CA SER A 115 -18.95 -7.60 1.68
C SER A 115 -17.84 -6.79 2.35
N ALA A 116 -16.80 -7.48 2.81
CA ALA A 116 -15.61 -6.91 3.44
C ALA A 116 -14.32 -7.34 2.74
N VAL A 117 -14.38 -7.54 1.43
CA VAL A 117 -13.31 -8.11 0.59
C VAL A 117 -12.09 -7.19 0.44
N GLY A 118 -12.19 -5.94 0.86
CA GLY A 118 -11.16 -4.92 0.64
C GLY A 118 -11.08 -4.46 -0.82
N GLN A 119 -10.35 -3.37 -1.05
CA GLN A 119 -10.21 -2.76 -2.38
C GLN A 119 -8.86 -3.02 -3.04
N LEU A 120 -7.89 -3.55 -2.30
CA LEU A 120 -6.48 -3.72 -2.72
C LEU A 120 -6.02 -5.18 -2.55
N ASN A 121 -6.86 -6.16 -2.89
CA ASN A 121 -6.57 -7.57 -2.60
C ASN A 121 -6.26 -8.43 -3.84
N ILE A 122 -6.39 -7.87 -5.05
CA ILE A 122 -6.12 -8.58 -6.30
C ILE A 122 -4.93 -7.93 -6.99
N PRO A 123 -3.79 -8.64 -7.12
CA PRO A 123 -2.63 -8.13 -7.84
C PRO A 123 -2.97 -7.85 -9.31
N LYS A 124 -2.57 -6.67 -9.80
CA LYS A 124 -2.72 -6.32 -11.21
C LYS A 124 -1.37 -6.36 -11.92
N TYR A 125 -1.22 -7.27 -12.87
CA TYR A 125 -0.06 -7.29 -13.75
C TYR A 125 -0.17 -6.22 -14.84
N PRO A 126 0.97 -5.72 -15.38
CA PRO A 126 0.93 -4.70 -16.44
C PRO A 126 0.37 -5.29 -17.73
N GLU A 127 -0.36 -4.47 -18.48
CA GLU A 127 -0.87 -4.82 -19.81
C GLU A 127 0.23 -4.58 -20.86
N VAL A 128 1.28 -5.41 -20.79
CA VAL A 128 2.47 -5.35 -21.64
C VAL A 128 2.61 -6.69 -22.35
N GLU A 129 3.00 -6.68 -23.65
CA GLU A 129 3.23 -7.92 -24.37
C GLU A 129 4.33 -8.74 -23.70
N GLY A 130 4.10 -10.03 -23.56
CA GLY A 130 5.11 -10.98 -23.09
C GLY A 130 5.30 -11.08 -21.55
N VAL A 131 4.37 -10.58 -20.72
CA VAL A 131 4.43 -10.65 -19.25
C VAL A 131 4.76 -12.07 -18.74
N GLY A 132 4.33 -13.12 -19.40
CA GLY A 132 4.65 -14.52 -19.03
C GLY A 132 5.84 -15.13 -19.79
N ARG A 133 6.63 -14.37 -20.54
CA ARG A 133 7.72 -14.89 -21.38
C ARG A 133 9.09 -14.82 -20.69
N PHE A 134 9.21 -14.08 -19.61
CA PHE A 134 10.47 -13.94 -18.90
C PHE A 134 10.92 -15.30 -18.35
N ALA A 135 12.16 -15.70 -18.67
CA ALA A 135 12.71 -16.98 -18.27
C ALA A 135 13.27 -17.01 -16.83
N GLY A 136 13.56 -15.85 -16.27
CA GLY A 136 14.02 -15.70 -14.89
C GLY A 136 12.88 -15.73 -13.88
N VAL A 137 13.19 -15.38 -12.65
CA VAL A 137 12.21 -15.28 -11.56
C VAL A 137 11.34 -14.03 -11.74
N SER A 138 10.01 -14.15 -11.64
CA SER A 138 9.13 -13.00 -11.69
C SER A 138 7.94 -13.17 -10.74
N PHE A 139 7.68 -12.17 -9.90
CA PHE A 139 6.57 -12.17 -8.96
C PHE A 139 6.00 -10.76 -8.73
N HIS A 140 4.78 -10.73 -8.19
CA HIS A 140 4.11 -9.48 -7.82
C HIS A 140 4.42 -9.12 -6.36
N SER A 141 4.60 -7.82 -6.05
CA SER A 141 4.88 -7.36 -4.68
C SER A 141 3.86 -7.85 -3.64
N ALA A 142 2.58 -7.95 -4.01
CA ALA A 142 1.53 -8.50 -3.14
C ALA A 142 1.60 -10.04 -2.97
N ARG A 143 2.52 -10.71 -3.64
CA ARG A 143 2.79 -12.17 -3.56
C ARG A 143 4.30 -12.36 -3.55
N TRP A 144 4.93 -11.74 -2.54
CA TRP A 144 6.39 -11.74 -2.41
C TRP A 144 6.93 -13.16 -2.17
N GLU A 145 7.87 -13.56 -3.00
CA GLU A 145 8.50 -14.89 -2.97
C GLU A 145 9.83 -14.81 -2.21
N HIS A 146 9.77 -15.05 -0.89
CA HIS A 146 10.91 -14.91 0.03
C HIS A 146 12.03 -15.94 -0.18
N GLU A 147 11.77 -17.01 -0.90
CA GLU A 147 12.75 -18.04 -1.25
C GLU A 147 13.78 -17.56 -2.28
N HIS A 148 13.52 -16.47 -2.97
CA HIS A 148 14.42 -15.88 -3.96
C HIS A 148 15.33 -14.82 -3.33
N ASP A 149 16.61 -15.16 -3.23
CA ASP A 149 17.65 -14.23 -2.80
C ASP A 149 17.97 -13.23 -3.92
N LEU A 150 17.86 -11.94 -3.63
CA LEU A 150 18.14 -10.83 -4.54
C LEU A 150 19.61 -10.38 -4.49
N THR A 151 20.41 -10.93 -3.59
CA THR A 151 21.81 -10.54 -3.38
C THR A 151 22.63 -10.76 -4.66
N GLY A 152 23.25 -9.69 -5.14
CA GLY A 152 24.09 -9.72 -6.32
C GLY A 152 23.35 -9.94 -7.65
N LYS A 153 22.01 -9.81 -7.68
CA LYS A 153 21.17 -9.96 -8.87
C LYS A 153 20.94 -8.63 -9.58
N ARG A 154 20.69 -8.70 -10.88
CA ARG A 154 20.12 -7.62 -11.68
C ARG A 154 18.60 -7.69 -11.55
N VAL A 155 18.01 -6.74 -10.85
CA VAL A 155 16.58 -6.73 -10.51
C VAL A 155 15.86 -5.60 -11.24
N ALA A 156 14.75 -5.91 -11.88
CA ALA A 156 13.82 -4.91 -12.40
C ALA A 156 12.60 -4.77 -11.51
N VAL A 157 12.21 -3.52 -11.23
CA VAL A 157 10.93 -3.19 -10.58
C VAL A 157 10.05 -2.45 -11.59
N ILE A 158 8.86 -2.98 -11.86
CA ILE A 158 7.89 -2.32 -12.74
C ILE A 158 6.84 -1.63 -11.89
N GLY A 159 6.87 -0.30 -11.87
CA GLY A 159 5.95 0.55 -11.10
C GLY A 159 6.60 1.23 -9.90
N THR A 160 6.03 2.39 -9.54
CA THR A 160 6.49 3.27 -8.45
C THR A 160 5.31 3.67 -7.54
N GLY A 161 4.38 2.73 -7.27
CA GLY A 161 3.30 2.91 -6.31
C GLY A 161 3.78 2.74 -4.86
N CYS A 162 2.86 2.87 -3.89
CA CYS A 162 3.18 2.82 -2.46
C CYS A 162 4.04 1.61 -2.06
N SER A 163 3.70 0.41 -2.55
CA SER A 163 4.50 -0.79 -2.23
C SER A 163 5.92 -0.70 -2.78
N ALA A 164 6.08 -0.22 -4.02
CA ALA A 164 7.40 -0.10 -4.64
C ALA A 164 8.28 0.91 -3.91
N VAL A 165 7.74 2.06 -3.54
CA VAL A 165 8.45 3.09 -2.77
C VAL A 165 8.90 2.54 -1.41
N GLN A 166 8.14 1.62 -0.80
CA GLN A 166 8.50 0.99 0.47
C GLN A 166 9.59 -0.08 0.33
N PHE A 167 9.50 -0.98 -0.67
CA PHE A 167 10.48 -2.08 -0.75
C PHE A 167 11.75 -1.73 -1.53
N ILE A 168 11.74 -0.74 -2.42
CA ILE A 168 12.92 -0.33 -3.19
C ILE A 168 14.10 0.04 -2.27
N PRO A 169 13.94 0.89 -1.23
CA PRO A 169 15.03 1.18 -0.30
C PRO A 169 15.60 -0.06 0.39
N GLU A 170 14.72 -1.02 0.73
CA GLU A 170 15.10 -2.24 1.44
C GLU A 170 15.96 -3.19 0.59
N ILE A 171 15.65 -3.31 -0.71
CA ILE A 171 16.35 -4.23 -1.60
C ILE A 171 17.54 -3.59 -2.33
N ALA A 172 17.60 -2.26 -2.42
CA ALA A 172 18.61 -1.55 -3.18
C ALA A 172 20.04 -1.80 -2.70
N THR A 173 20.23 -2.18 -1.43
CA THR A 173 21.54 -2.50 -0.86
C THR A 173 22.05 -3.87 -1.26
N ASP A 174 21.16 -4.81 -1.56
CA ASP A 174 21.48 -6.21 -1.78
C ASP A 174 21.67 -6.52 -3.26
N CYS A 175 20.94 -5.81 -4.14
CA CYS A 175 21.02 -6.00 -5.58
C CYS A 175 22.38 -5.56 -6.15
N ALA A 176 22.89 -6.28 -7.15
CA ALA A 176 24.02 -5.79 -7.95
C ALA A 176 23.59 -4.57 -8.78
N GLU A 177 22.45 -4.67 -9.41
CA GLU A 177 21.80 -3.59 -10.18
C GLU A 177 20.30 -3.61 -9.91
N LEU A 178 19.71 -2.44 -9.68
CA LEU A 178 18.27 -2.26 -9.50
C LEU A 178 17.75 -1.25 -10.53
N THR A 179 16.94 -1.72 -11.46
CA THR A 179 16.33 -0.85 -12.49
C THR A 179 14.84 -0.70 -12.22
N ILE A 180 14.41 0.54 -12.11
CA ILE A 180 13.02 0.91 -11.81
C ILE A 180 12.37 1.45 -13.07
N PHE A 181 11.31 0.80 -13.55
CA PHE A 181 10.52 1.25 -14.69
C PHE A 181 9.33 2.08 -14.21
N GLN A 182 9.37 3.38 -14.49
CA GLN A 182 8.39 4.35 -14.05
C GLN A 182 7.54 4.85 -15.23
N ARG A 183 6.25 4.54 -15.22
CA ARG A 183 5.31 5.11 -16.21
C ARG A 183 4.92 6.55 -15.86
N SER A 184 4.70 6.81 -14.60
CA SER A 184 4.43 8.15 -14.05
C SER A 184 4.81 8.19 -12.58
N PRO A 185 5.57 9.22 -12.14
CA PRO A 185 5.99 9.34 -10.76
C PRO A 185 4.79 9.51 -9.81
N PRO A 186 4.89 9.04 -8.55
CA PRO A 186 3.93 9.42 -7.51
C PRO A 186 4.24 10.82 -6.97
N TRP A 187 3.26 11.49 -6.35
CA TRP A 187 3.54 12.57 -5.44
C TRP A 187 4.07 11.97 -4.15
N LEU A 188 5.29 12.35 -3.76
CA LEU A 188 5.89 12.00 -2.49
C LEU A 188 5.52 13.06 -1.46
N LEU A 189 4.90 12.65 -0.36
CA LEU A 189 4.60 13.49 0.79
C LEU A 189 5.72 13.32 1.83
N PRO A 190 6.48 14.36 2.16
CA PRO A 190 7.51 14.28 3.17
C PRO A 190 6.89 14.08 4.56
N VAL A 191 7.27 12.99 5.24
CA VAL A 191 6.84 12.64 6.60
C VAL A 191 8.06 12.16 7.37
N GLU A 192 8.67 13.05 8.14
CA GLU A 192 9.92 12.78 8.88
C GLU A 192 9.79 11.59 9.84
N GLU A 193 8.60 11.40 10.44
CA GLU A 193 8.35 10.33 11.39
C GLU A 193 7.95 9.00 10.72
N TYR A 194 8.04 8.88 9.39
CA TYR A 194 7.50 7.70 8.69
C TYR A 194 8.14 6.40 9.17
N HIS A 195 9.44 6.34 9.36
CA HIS A 195 10.15 5.20 9.93
C HIS A 195 10.55 5.41 11.41
N ALA A 196 10.20 6.55 12.00
CA ALA A 196 10.63 6.89 13.35
C ALA A 196 9.90 6.07 14.43
N PRO A 197 10.62 5.63 15.48
CA PRO A 197 9.99 5.04 16.65
C PRO A 197 9.24 6.09 17.47
N MET A 198 8.21 5.66 18.17
CA MET A 198 7.53 6.47 19.18
C MET A 198 8.47 6.71 20.37
N ALA A 199 8.58 7.96 20.85
CA ALA A 199 9.37 8.27 22.02
C ALA A 199 8.73 7.66 23.29
N GLU A 200 9.57 7.26 24.26
CA GLU A 200 9.08 6.68 25.53
C GLU A 200 8.13 7.64 26.28
N GLN A 201 8.39 8.94 26.20
CA GLN A 201 7.55 9.98 26.80
C GLN A 201 6.18 10.05 26.13
N GLU A 202 6.10 9.91 24.81
CA GLU A 202 4.83 9.87 24.09
C GLU A 202 4.03 8.61 24.45
N LEU A 203 4.69 7.44 24.46
CA LEU A 203 4.07 6.18 24.89
C LEU A 203 3.55 6.28 26.32
N TRP A 204 4.29 6.93 27.23
CA TRP A 204 3.85 7.16 28.60
C TRP A 204 2.61 8.06 28.64
N LEU A 205 2.60 9.19 27.91
CA LEU A 205 1.44 10.08 27.82
C LEU A 205 0.20 9.37 27.28
N LEU A 206 0.36 8.58 26.23
CA LEU A 206 -0.73 7.81 25.60
C LEU A 206 -1.32 6.76 26.53
N ARG A 207 -0.51 6.18 27.43
CA ARG A 207 -0.92 5.14 28.36
C ARG A 207 -1.47 5.70 29.66
N GLU A 208 -0.76 6.65 30.28
CA GLU A 208 -0.99 7.04 31.67
C GLU A 208 -1.87 8.31 31.79
N LEU A 209 -1.83 9.22 30.82
CA LEU A 209 -2.59 10.46 30.94
C LEU A 209 -4.04 10.26 30.48
N PRO A 210 -5.03 10.43 31.35
CA PRO A 210 -6.44 10.26 31.03
C PRO A 210 -6.85 11.09 29.79
N PHE A 211 -7.56 10.44 28.87
CA PHE A 211 -8.06 11.04 27.64
C PHE A 211 -7.00 11.48 26.61
N TYR A 212 -5.71 11.45 26.92
CA TYR A 212 -4.66 11.92 26.02
C TYR A 212 -4.70 11.20 24.67
N ALA A 213 -4.80 9.86 24.64
CA ALA A 213 -4.90 9.10 23.42
C ALA A 213 -6.09 9.49 22.53
N ARG A 214 -7.23 9.87 23.11
CA ARG A 214 -8.41 10.36 22.38
C ARG A 214 -8.17 11.72 21.77
N TRP A 215 -7.55 12.64 22.51
CA TRP A 215 -7.18 13.95 22.01
C TRP A 215 -6.08 13.87 20.97
N TYR A 216 -5.09 13.02 21.16
CA TYR A 216 -4.04 12.77 20.18
C TYR A 216 -4.62 12.25 18.85
N ARG A 217 -5.53 11.27 18.91
CA ARG A 217 -6.26 10.79 17.73
C ARG A 217 -7.06 11.91 17.05
N PHE A 218 -7.77 12.74 17.82
CA PHE A 218 -8.52 13.86 17.28
C PHE A 218 -7.59 14.90 16.64
N PHE A 219 -6.47 15.18 17.26
CA PHE A 219 -5.43 16.06 16.72
C PHE A 219 -4.90 15.54 15.38
N LEU A 220 -4.51 14.29 15.30
CA LEU A 220 -4.05 13.66 14.05
C LEU A 220 -5.11 13.72 12.95
N PHE A 221 -6.38 13.46 13.29
CA PHE A 221 -7.49 13.60 12.34
C PHE A 221 -7.64 15.03 11.86
N ARG A 222 -7.64 15.97 12.78
CA ARG A 222 -7.79 17.39 12.47
C ARG A 222 -6.65 17.91 11.57
N THR A 223 -5.41 17.59 11.91
CA THR A 223 -4.23 18.06 11.17
C THR A 223 -4.17 17.47 9.75
N LYS A 224 -4.76 16.32 9.51
CA LYS A 224 -4.81 15.71 8.16
C LYS A 224 -6.06 16.14 7.38
N ALA A 225 -7.23 16.08 8.01
CA ALA A 225 -8.51 16.26 7.33
C ALA A 225 -8.98 17.72 7.25
N VAL A 226 -8.56 18.58 8.17
CA VAL A 226 -9.06 19.98 8.28
C VAL A 226 -7.96 20.99 7.98
N ASP A 227 -6.81 20.85 8.62
CA ASP A 227 -5.73 21.83 8.56
C ASP A 227 -4.56 21.38 7.65
N GLY A 228 -4.58 20.15 7.13
CA GLY A 228 -3.48 19.54 6.37
C GLY A 228 -3.69 19.52 4.85
N GLU A 229 -3.14 18.51 4.21
CA GLU A 229 -3.05 18.42 2.75
C GLU A 229 -4.40 18.13 2.06
N LEU A 230 -5.35 17.46 2.75
CA LEU A 230 -6.63 17.08 2.13
C LEU A 230 -7.45 18.26 1.63
N PRO A 231 -7.63 19.39 2.39
CA PRO A 231 -8.29 20.58 1.87
C PRO A 231 -7.60 21.19 0.65
N LEU A 232 -6.25 21.11 0.59
CA LEU A 232 -5.47 21.63 -0.53
C LEU A 232 -5.68 20.83 -1.83
N MET A 233 -6.10 19.56 -1.72
CA MET A 233 -6.40 18.69 -2.87
C MET A 233 -7.83 18.87 -3.41
N CYS A 234 -8.65 19.71 -2.77
CA CYS A 234 -10.04 19.94 -3.20
C CYS A 234 -10.11 20.67 -4.55
N VAL A 235 -11.05 20.23 -5.39
CA VAL A 235 -11.29 20.82 -6.71
C VAL A 235 -12.09 22.14 -6.56
N ASP A 236 -11.60 23.21 -7.18
CA ASP A 236 -12.38 24.43 -7.40
C ASP A 236 -12.94 24.40 -8.83
N PRO A 237 -14.26 24.30 -9.02
CA PRO A 237 -14.88 24.29 -10.35
C PRO A 237 -14.61 25.55 -11.18
N ASN A 238 -14.21 26.65 -10.53
CA ASN A 238 -13.92 27.93 -11.19
C ASN A 238 -12.43 28.13 -11.47
N TRP A 239 -11.58 27.16 -11.12
CA TRP A 239 -10.15 27.24 -11.32
C TRP A 239 -9.78 27.51 -12.79
N ARG A 240 -8.88 28.46 -13.01
CA ARG A 240 -8.36 28.85 -14.34
C ARG A 240 -6.84 28.83 -14.43
N GLY A 241 -6.19 28.20 -13.44
CA GLY A 241 -4.74 28.02 -13.41
C GLY A 241 -4.25 26.85 -14.28
N PRO A 242 -3.02 26.39 -14.05
CA PRO A 242 -2.40 25.32 -14.82
C PRO A 242 -3.22 24.02 -14.81
N ALA A 243 -3.16 23.26 -15.93
CA ALA A 243 -3.92 22.01 -16.08
C ALA A 243 -3.49 20.87 -15.13
N ASN A 244 -2.30 20.96 -14.56
CA ASN A 244 -1.78 20.02 -13.56
C ASN A 244 -2.07 20.43 -12.13
N THR A 245 -3.03 21.32 -11.92
CA THR A 245 -3.56 21.75 -10.61
C THR A 245 -5.08 21.92 -10.71
N VAL A 246 -5.80 21.86 -9.61
CA VAL A 246 -7.27 21.87 -9.58
C VAL A 246 -7.85 22.99 -8.70
N SER A 247 -6.99 23.75 -8.02
CA SER A 247 -7.33 24.90 -7.17
C SER A 247 -6.06 25.68 -6.81
N GLU A 248 -6.19 26.83 -6.18
CA GLU A 248 -5.07 27.58 -5.59
C GLU A 248 -4.35 26.76 -4.52
N GLY A 249 -5.10 26.06 -3.64
CA GLY A 249 -4.53 25.13 -2.67
C GLY A 249 -3.74 24.00 -3.32
N SER A 250 -4.26 23.43 -4.41
CA SER A 250 -3.56 22.41 -5.18
C SER A 250 -2.26 22.93 -5.82
N GLN A 251 -2.24 24.19 -6.25
CA GLN A 251 -1.03 24.85 -6.75
C GLN A 251 -0.01 25.03 -5.63
N MET A 252 -0.43 25.56 -4.49
CA MET A 252 0.44 25.74 -3.32
C MET A 252 1.07 24.40 -2.86
N LEU A 253 0.25 23.37 -2.75
CA LEU A 253 0.74 22.03 -2.37
C LEU A 253 1.73 21.50 -3.40
N ARG A 254 1.42 21.63 -4.69
CA ARG A 254 2.32 21.21 -5.77
C ARG A 254 3.70 21.89 -5.68
N ASP A 255 3.70 23.19 -5.47
CA ASP A 255 4.93 23.97 -5.42
C ASP A 255 5.78 23.58 -4.18
N ALA A 256 5.14 23.39 -3.03
CA ALA A 256 5.80 22.92 -1.81
C ALA A 256 6.40 21.51 -1.95
N LEU A 257 5.68 20.59 -2.61
CA LEU A 257 6.19 19.23 -2.86
C LEU A 257 7.38 19.23 -3.84
N ILE A 258 7.37 20.09 -4.85
CA ILE A 258 8.51 20.25 -5.78
C ILE A 258 9.71 20.85 -5.04
N GLU A 259 9.50 21.86 -4.19
CA GLU A 259 10.56 22.45 -3.38
C GLU A 259 11.21 21.41 -2.47
N SER A 260 10.41 20.61 -1.77
CA SER A 260 10.90 19.51 -0.93
C SER A 260 11.70 18.45 -1.71
N LEU A 261 11.30 18.13 -2.95
CA LEU A 261 12.08 17.24 -3.82
C LEU A 261 13.40 17.90 -4.26
N ALA A 262 13.37 19.19 -4.60
CA ALA A 262 14.56 19.92 -5.04
C ALA A 262 15.60 20.06 -3.92
N GLU A 263 15.16 20.23 -2.68
CA GLU A 263 16.06 20.23 -1.51
C GLU A 263 16.81 18.91 -1.33
N GLN A 264 16.16 17.79 -1.67
CA GLN A 264 16.77 16.46 -1.60
C GLN A 264 17.66 16.13 -2.81
N LEU A 265 17.51 16.85 -3.92
CA LEU A 265 18.19 16.62 -5.20
C LEU A 265 18.87 17.90 -5.73
N PRO A 266 19.70 18.59 -4.93
CA PRO A 266 20.28 19.89 -5.34
C PRO A 266 21.21 19.78 -6.55
N ASP A 267 21.86 18.64 -6.74
CA ASP A 267 22.88 18.40 -7.76
C ASP A 267 22.41 17.50 -8.91
N ASP A 268 21.12 17.04 -8.89
CA ASP A 268 20.57 16.15 -9.91
C ASP A 268 19.24 16.67 -10.50
N PRO A 269 19.29 17.68 -11.37
CA PRO A 269 18.10 18.24 -11.99
C PRO A 269 17.42 17.27 -12.97
N GLU A 270 18.12 16.25 -13.49
CA GLU A 270 17.56 15.26 -14.40
C GLU A 270 16.67 14.29 -13.63
N LEU A 271 17.13 13.76 -12.52
CA LEU A 271 16.34 12.92 -11.63
C LEU A 271 15.15 13.70 -11.05
N LEU A 272 15.37 14.94 -10.61
CA LEU A 272 14.30 15.82 -10.14
C LEU A 272 13.18 15.94 -11.17
N ALA A 273 13.52 16.22 -12.44
CA ALA A 273 12.54 16.35 -13.51
C ALA A 273 11.75 15.05 -13.75
N GLN A 274 12.37 13.88 -13.58
CA GLN A 274 11.72 12.58 -13.69
C GLN A 274 10.75 12.28 -12.54
N LEU A 275 10.94 12.91 -11.39
CA LEU A 275 10.13 12.66 -10.19
C LEU A 275 8.95 13.63 -10.01
N ILE A 276 8.84 14.66 -10.85
CA ILE A 276 7.72 15.61 -10.78
C ILE A 276 6.53 15.08 -11.60
N PRO A 277 5.37 14.78 -10.94
CA PRO A 277 4.19 14.31 -11.64
C PRO A 277 3.57 15.37 -12.57
N ALA A 278 3.05 14.92 -13.71
CA ALA A 278 2.30 15.77 -14.65
C ALA A 278 0.82 15.98 -14.26
N TYR A 279 0.34 15.30 -13.23
CA TYR A 279 -1.04 15.37 -12.73
C TYR A 279 -1.10 16.13 -11.40
N PRO A 280 -2.29 16.67 -11.00
CA PRO A 280 -2.40 17.43 -9.77
C PRO A 280 -2.16 16.58 -8.51
N PRO A 281 -1.65 17.16 -7.41
CA PRO A 281 -1.63 16.50 -6.11
C PRO A 281 -3.05 16.00 -5.75
N GLY A 282 -3.13 14.75 -5.26
CA GLY A 282 -4.41 14.07 -5.02
C GLY A 282 -5.06 13.41 -6.25
N GLY A 283 -4.56 13.64 -7.46
CA GLY A 283 -5.02 12.93 -8.67
C GLY A 283 -4.74 11.43 -8.67
N LYS A 284 -3.75 11.01 -7.90
CA LYS A 284 -3.49 9.64 -7.44
C LYS A 284 -3.17 9.68 -5.96
N ARG A 285 -3.20 8.51 -5.29
CA ARG A 285 -2.80 8.40 -3.90
C ARG A 285 -1.36 8.90 -3.74
N PRO A 286 -1.11 9.93 -2.91
CA PRO A 286 0.24 10.33 -2.57
C PRO A 286 0.94 9.24 -1.76
N VAL A 287 2.25 9.18 -1.86
CA VAL A 287 3.07 8.18 -1.15
C VAL A 287 3.88 8.89 -0.07
N LEU A 288 3.88 8.36 1.14
CA LEU A 288 4.69 8.91 2.23
C LEU A 288 6.16 8.52 2.03
N ASP A 289 7.05 9.44 2.26
CA ASP A 289 8.51 9.22 2.22
C ASP A 289 9.20 10.14 3.24
N ASP A 290 10.19 9.63 3.94
CA ASP A 290 11.09 10.40 4.82
C ASP A 290 12.46 10.66 4.17
N GLY A 291 12.54 10.47 2.85
CA GLY A 291 13.76 10.56 2.04
C GLY A 291 14.44 9.21 1.78
N ALA A 292 13.90 8.11 2.29
CA ALA A 292 14.46 6.78 2.08
C ALA A 292 14.43 6.37 0.60
N TYR A 293 13.30 6.62 -0.09
CA TYR A 293 13.16 6.33 -1.51
C TYR A 293 14.10 7.18 -2.37
N ILE A 294 14.18 8.48 -2.12
CA ILE A 294 15.11 9.37 -2.84
C ILE A 294 16.56 8.94 -2.60
N SER A 295 16.91 8.57 -1.36
CA SER A 295 18.23 8.07 -1.03
C SER A 295 18.57 6.77 -1.78
N ALA A 296 17.60 5.89 -1.97
CA ALA A 296 17.78 4.68 -2.77
C ALA A 296 18.01 5.01 -4.26
N LEU A 297 17.27 5.97 -4.83
CA LEU A 297 17.44 6.41 -6.23
C LEU A 297 18.81 7.05 -6.52
N LYS A 298 19.45 7.64 -5.50
CA LYS A 298 20.79 8.26 -5.61
C LYS A 298 21.95 7.27 -5.58
N ARG A 299 21.69 5.97 -5.42
CA ARG A 299 22.75 4.96 -5.37
C ARG A 299 23.27 4.65 -6.77
N ASP A 300 24.56 4.40 -6.89
CA ASP A 300 25.24 4.09 -8.16
C ASP A 300 24.70 2.81 -8.84
N ASN A 301 24.13 1.88 -8.06
CA ASN A 301 23.57 0.64 -8.56
C ASN A 301 22.06 0.73 -8.86
N VAL A 302 21.44 1.91 -8.75
CA VAL A 302 20.00 2.11 -9.00
C VAL A 302 19.80 3.01 -10.21
N SER A 303 18.93 2.59 -11.11
CA SER A 303 18.58 3.34 -12.33
C SER A 303 17.06 3.51 -12.43
N LEU A 304 16.61 4.73 -12.80
CA LEU A 304 15.22 5.04 -13.05
C LEU A 304 14.99 5.23 -14.57
N ILE A 305 14.11 4.41 -15.16
CA ILE A 305 13.77 4.45 -16.58
C ILE A 305 12.32 4.89 -16.72
N SER A 306 12.12 6.03 -17.41
CA SER A 306 10.80 6.58 -17.74
C SER A 306 10.36 6.27 -19.19
N SER A 307 11.22 5.63 -20.00
CA SER A 307 10.85 5.14 -21.33
C SER A 307 9.77 4.06 -21.19
N PRO A 308 8.69 4.10 -21.99
CA PRO A 308 7.65 3.08 -21.95
C PRO A 308 8.20 1.68 -22.23
N ILE A 309 7.70 0.68 -21.50
CA ILE A 309 7.97 -0.73 -21.81
C ILE A 309 7.19 -1.09 -23.06
N ASP A 310 7.88 -1.59 -24.08
CA ASP A 310 7.27 -2.14 -25.29
C ASP A 310 6.82 -3.60 -25.06
N ARG A 311 7.75 -4.45 -24.62
CA ARG A 311 7.47 -5.87 -24.35
C ARG A 311 8.44 -6.48 -23.35
N ILE A 312 8.04 -7.60 -22.78
CA ILE A 312 8.91 -8.47 -21.97
C ILE A 312 9.32 -9.67 -22.83
N VAL A 313 10.61 -10.00 -22.78
CA VAL A 313 11.23 -11.12 -23.51
C VAL A 313 11.87 -12.10 -22.51
N GLU A 314 12.40 -13.23 -22.99
CA GLU A 314 12.99 -14.24 -22.13
C GLU A 314 14.13 -13.70 -21.25
N GLN A 315 14.93 -12.76 -21.74
CA GLN A 315 16.09 -12.20 -21.05
C GLN A 315 15.78 -10.95 -20.22
N GLY A 316 14.62 -10.28 -20.40
CA GLY A 316 14.34 -9.01 -19.75
C GLY A 316 13.26 -8.17 -20.37
N ILE A 317 13.47 -6.85 -20.38
CA ILE A 317 12.51 -5.83 -20.79
C ILE A 317 13.06 -5.06 -21.98
N VAL A 318 12.25 -4.92 -23.03
CA VAL A 318 12.53 -4.05 -24.18
C VAL A 318 11.73 -2.76 -24.01
N THR A 319 12.40 -1.62 -24.04
CA THR A 319 11.77 -0.29 -24.02
C THR A 319 11.37 0.19 -25.41
N ALA A 320 10.51 1.20 -25.52
CA ALA A 320 9.96 1.71 -26.77
C ALA A 320 11.02 2.27 -27.75
N ASP A 321 12.20 2.62 -27.26
CA ASP A 321 13.37 3.02 -28.06
C ASP A 321 14.12 1.82 -28.65
N GLY A 322 13.66 0.59 -28.38
CA GLY A 322 14.26 -0.66 -28.85
C GLY A 322 15.39 -1.21 -27.96
N THR A 323 15.70 -0.56 -26.84
CA THR A 323 16.77 -1.00 -25.93
C THR A 323 16.33 -2.23 -25.16
N LEU A 324 17.15 -3.29 -25.15
CA LEU A 324 16.98 -4.47 -24.29
C LEU A 324 17.72 -4.25 -22.98
N HIS A 325 17.01 -4.40 -21.87
CA HIS A 325 17.52 -4.40 -20.52
C HIS A 325 17.42 -5.83 -19.95
N GLU A 326 18.54 -6.45 -19.64
CA GLU A 326 18.60 -7.83 -19.17
C GLU A 326 18.55 -7.91 -17.64
N PHE A 327 17.78 -8.85 -17.10
CA PHE A 327 17.56 -9.04 -15.67
C PHE A 327 17.62 -10.51 -15.26
N ASP A 328 17.83 -10.73 -13.98
CA ASP A 328 17.74 -12.04 -13.33
C ASP A 328 16.38 -12.19 -12.62
N VAL A 329 15.78 -11.06 -12.16
CA VAL A 329 14.49 -11.02 -11.45
C VAL A 329 13.65 -9.84 -11.93
N LEU A 330 12.33 -10.08 -12.10
CA LEU A 330 11.33 -9.03 -12.34
C LEU A 330 10.34 -8.97 -11.17
N ILE A 331 10.16 -7.78 -10.57
CA ILE A 331 9.20 -7.53 -9.51
C ILE A 331 8.11 -6.58 -10.00
N TYR A 332 6.86 -7.04 -9.97
CA TYR A 332 5.71 -6.21 -10.38
C TYR A 332 5.17 -5.43 -9.18
N GLY A 333 5.39 -4.11 -9.17
CA GLY A 333 4.83 -3.14 -8.21
C GLY A 333 3.66 -2.35 -8.83
N THR A 334 2.77 -3.04 -9.53
CA THR A 334 1.79 -2.43 -10.45
C THR A 334 0.37 -2.26 -9.87
N GLY A 335 0.15 -2.60 -8.59
CA GLY A 335 -1.08 -2.38 -7.85
C GLY A 335 -2.00 -3.57 -7.66
#